data_7375c6be441e45cda223683ce838dd1d
#
_entry.id   7375c6be441e45cda223683ce838dd1d
#
_cell.length_a   1.000
_cell.length_b   1.000
_cell.length_c   1.000
_cell.angle_alpha   90.00
_cell.angle_beta   90.00
_cell.angle_gamma   90.00
#
_symmetry.space_group_name_H-M   'P 1'
#
loop_
_entity.id
_entity.type
_entity.pdbx_description
1 polymer ?
#
loop_
_entity_poly.entity_id
_entity_poly.type
_entity_poly.pdbx_seq_one_letter_code
_entity_poly.pdbx_strand_id
1 'polypeptide(L)'
;RVLRPGGLGLTRAMLGRCSLGDKDVVELAPGLGRTAKEILAAAPRSYTGVDSDATAAARVNEVVRSAGGSCRQGDAAKTGLDDACSDAVIGEAMLTMQSPRGKAEIVAEVVRILRPGGIYAIHELGLAPDDIDPEIGSEISKALARSIHVNARPMTLAQWSELLTDHGLVVEWTSTAPMALLKLGRNI
;
A
#
# COMPACT_ATOMS: atom_id res chain seq x y z
N ARG A 1 5.02 -14.31 8.59
CA ARG A 1 4.91 -13.10 9.44
C ARG A 1 4.71 -11.91 8.53
N VAL A 2 3.58 -11.23 8.65
CA VAL A 2 3.32 -10.02 7.84
C VAL A 2 4.18 -8.90 8.40
N LEU A 3 5.06 -8.34 7.57
CA LEU A 3 5.78 -7.11 7.88
C LEU A 3 4.80 -5.96 7.66
N ARG A 4 4.31 -5.40 8.75
CA ARG A 4 3.46 -4.22 8.72
C ARG A 4 4.18 -3.12 9.49
N PRO A 5 4.88 -2.22 8.80
CA PRO A 5 5.56 -1.10 9.44
C PRO A 5 4.56 -0.28 10.25
N GLY A 6 4.89 0.14 11.47
CA GLY A 6 3.97 0.90 12.33
C GLY A 6 2.75 0.14 12.86
N GLY A 7 2.55 -1.12 12.43
CA GLY A 7 1.49 -2.00 12.94
C GLY A 7 0.07 -1.57 12.53
N LEU A 8 -0.92 -2.24 13.14
CA LEU A 8 -2.35 -2.02 12.85
C LEU A 8 -2.84 -0.61 13.19
N GLY A 9 -2.21 0.05 14.18
CA GLY A 9 -2.57 1.41 14.57
C GLY A 9 -2.38 2.42 13.44
N LEU A 10 -1.26 2.31 12.70
CA LEU A 10 -0.99 3.21 11.56
C LEU A 10 -1.91 2.90 10.38
N THR A 11 -2.20 1.61 10.11
CA THR A 11 -3.21 1.22 9.11
C THR A 11 -4.57 1.83 9.43
N ARG A 12 -5.05 1.72 10.67
CA ARG A 12 -6.33 2.30 11.09
C ARG A 12 -6.36 3.82 11.01
N ALA A 13 -5.26 4.48 11.36
CA ALA A 13 -5.13 5.93 11.22
C ALA A 13 -5.24 6.36 9.74
N MET A 14 -4.58 5.64 8.83
CA MET A 14 -4.65 5.86 7.38
C MET A 14 -6.09 5.66 6.88
N LEU A 15 -6.72 4.53 7.18
CA LEU A 15 -8.08 4.22 6.72
C LEU A 15 -9.11 5.21 7.28
N GLY A 16 -8.94 5.67 8.53
CA GLY A 16 -9.79 6.69 9.14
C GLY A 16 -9.78 8.02 8.40
N ARG A 17 -8.65 8.38 7.76
CA ARG A 17 -8.55 9.59 6.92
C ARG A 17 -9.31 9.45 5.59
N CYS A 18 -9.50 8.22 5.11
CA CYS A 18 -10.17 7.99 3.83
C CYS A 18 -11.69 8.06 3.89
N SER A 19 -12.30 8.00 5.09
CA SER A 19 -13.76 8.02 5.27
C SER A 19 -14.46 7.04 4.32
N LEU A 20 -14.15 5.73 4.44
CA LEU A 20 -14.50 4.70 3.46
C LEU A 20 -15.97 4.30 3.41
N GLY A 21 -16.80 4.75 4.38
CA GLY A 21 -18.23 4.47 4.39
C GLY A 21 -18.91 4.90 3.09
N ASP A 22 -19.75 4.04 2.52
CA ASP A 22 -20.49 4.25 1.25
C ASP A 22 -19.63 4.55 0.02
N LYS A 23 -18.32 4.23 0.05
CA LYS A 23 -17.39 4.41 -1.06
C LYS A 23 -17.13 3.11 -1.81
N ASP A 24 -16.82 3.23 -3.10
CA ASP A 24 -16.25 2.15 -3.89
C ASP A 24 -14.74 2.10 -3.62
N VAL A 25 -14.29 1.01 -3.01
CA VAL A 25 -12.91 0.85 -2.55
C VAL A 25 -12.19 -0.24 -3.32
N VAL A 26 -11.00 0.07 -3.82
CA VAL A 26 -10.06 -0.89 -4.40
C VAL A 26 -8.88 -1.06 -3.46
N GLU A 27 -8.49 -2.30 -3.16
CA GLU A 27 -7.26 -2.62 -2.44
C GLU A 27 -6.29 -3.34 -3.38
N LEU A 28 -5.07 -2.81 -3.48
CA LEU A 28 -3.99 -3.41 -4.26
C LEU A 28 -3.12 -4.29 -3.37
N ALA A 29 -2.82 -5.49 -3.83
CA ALA A 29 -2.02 -6.50 -3.15
C ALA A 29 -2.50 -6.80 -1.70
N PRO A 30 -3.78 -7.14 -1.47
CA PRO A 30 -4.34 -7.38 -0.14
C PRO A 30 -3.71 -8.54 0.63
N GLY A 31 -2.97 -9.43 -0.03
CA GLY A 31 -2.15 -10.48 0.55
C GLY A 31 -2.93 -11.43 1.49
N LEU A 32 -2.82 -11.23 2.80
CA LEU A 32 -3.52 -12.06 3.79
C LEU A 32 -4.93 -11.54 4.15
N GLY A 33 -5.41 -10.48 3.51
CA GLY A 33 -6.73 -9.93 3.75
C GLY A 33 -6.94 -9.25 5.11
N ARG A 34 -5.86 -8.86 5.78
CA ARG A 34 -5.96 -8.18 7.09
C ARG A 34 -6.48 -6.77 6.95
N THR A 35 -5.98 -6.03 5.98
CA THR A 35 -6.43 -4.66 5.68
C THR A 35 -7.82 -4.70 5.06
N ALA A 36 -8.14 -5.70 4.23
CA ALA A 36 -9.48 -5.94 3.72
C ALA A 36 -10.54 -5.99 4.84
N LYS A 37 -10.25 -6.68 5.96
CA LYS A 37 -11.16 -6.72 7.12
C LYS A 37 -11.39 -5.35 7.76
N GLU A 38 -10.33 -4.53 7.88
CA GLU A 38 -10.45 -3.16 8.42
C GLU A 38 -11.23 -2.26 7.46
N ILE A 39 -11.03 -2.42 6.14
CA ILE A 39 -11.79 -1.71 5.11
C ILE A 39 -13.28 -2.08 5.21
N LEU A 40 -13.60 -3.37 5.26
CA LEU A 40 -14.98 -3.85 5.37
C LEU A 40 -15.67 -3.38 6.66
N ALA A 41 -14.94 -3.24 7.77
CA ALA A 41 -15.46 -2.70 9.02
C ALA A 41 -15.91 -1.24 8.91
N ALA A 42 -15.41 -0.51 7.90
CA ALA A 42 -15.85 0.86 7.59
C ALA A 42 -17.13 0.91 6.72
N ALA A 43 -17.75 -0.22 6.41
CA ALA A 43 -18.96 -0.35 5.60
C ALA A 43 -18.86 0.37 4.23
N PRO A 44 -17.88 0.04 3.37
CA PRO A 44 -17.82 0.59 2.03
C PRO A 44 -19.04 0.14 1.19
N ARG A 45 -19.38 0.90 0.16
CA ARG A 45 -20.41 0.51 -0.81
C ARG A 45 -20.00 -0.73 -1.60
N SER A 46 -18.74 -0.79 -1.99
CA SER A 46 -18.14 -1.97 -2.63
C SER A 46 -16.66 -2.14 -2.23
N TYR A 47 -16.18 -3.37 -2.29
CA TYR A 47 -14.77 -3.71 -2.13
C TYR A 47 -14.31 -4.58 -3.30
N THR A 48 -13.21 -4.17 -3.93
CA THR A 48 -12.53 -4.96 -4.96
C THR A 48 -11.05 -5.07 -4.62
N GLY A 49 -10.56 -6.28 -4.37
CA GLY A 49 -9.13 -6.58 -4.24
C GLY A 49 -8.51 -6.97 -5.58
N VAL A 50 -7.27 -6.58 -5.81
CA VAL A 50 -6.44 -7.04 -6.94
C VAL A 50 -5.10 -7.49 -6.39
N ASP A 51 -4.77 -8.78 -6.56
CA ASP A 51 -3.50 -9.37 -6.12
C ASP A 51 -2.86 -10.18 -7.25
N SER A 52 -1.56 -10.08 -7.41
CA SER A 52 -0.83 -10.83 -8.43
C SER A 52 -0.70 -12.33 -8.09
N ASP A 53 -0.75 -12.67 -6.80
CA ASP A 53 -0.73 -14.05 -6.31
C ASP A 53 -2.16 -14.63 -6.30
N ALA A 54 -2.39 -15.63 -7.12
CA ALA A 54 -3.69 -16.31 -7.23
C ALA A 54 -4.17 -16.90 -5.88
N THR A 55 -3.24 -17.40 -5.05
CA THR A 55 -3.58 -17.97 -3.74
C THR A 55 -4.01 -16.87 -2.76
N ALA A 56 -3.31 -15.74 -2.78
CA ALA A 56 -3.70 -14.58 -1.99
C ALA A 56 -5.06 -14.04 -2.44
N ALA A 57 -5.27 -13.87 -3.74
CA ALA A 57 -6.54 -13.42 -4.30
C ALA A 57 -7.72 -14.35 -3.90
N ALA A 58 -7.55 -15.67 -4.01
CA ALA A 58 -8.56 -16.63 -3.60
C ALA A 58 -8.88 -16.55 -2.10
N ARG A 59 -7.84 -16.46 -1.25
CA ARG A 59 -7.99 -16.30 0.20
C ARG A 59 -8.75 -15.04 0.56
N VAL A 60 -8.38 -13.91 -0.04
CA VAL A 60 -9.05 -12.62 0.23
C VAL A 60 -10.48 -12.66 -0.26
N ASN A 61 -10.74 -13.30 -1.42
CA ASN A 61 -12.09 -13.45 -1.94
C ASN A 61 -13.01 -14.21 -0.97
N GLU A 62 -12.51 -15.24 -0.29
CA GLU A 62 -13.27 -15.93 0.77
C GLU A 62 -13.59 -15.00 1.94
N VAL A 63 -12.64 -14.15 2.32
CA VAL A 63 -12.81 -13.20 3.44
C VAL A 63 -13.87 -12.13 3.14
N VAL A 64 -13.90 -11.63 1.90
CA VAL A 64 -14.70 -10.45 1.54
C VAL A 64 -16.07 -10.78 0.94
N ARG A 65 -16.24 -12.00 0.46
CA ARG A 65 -17.48 -12.44 -0.25
C ARG A 65 -18.74 -12.30 0.58
N SER A 66 -18.68 -12.61 1.87
CA SER A 66 -19.84 -12.49 2.77
C SER A 66 -20.33 -11.06 2.95
N ALA A 67 -19.46 -10.08 2.70
CA ALA A 67 -19.79 -8.65 2.72
C ALA A 67 -20.04 -8.08 1.30
N GLY A 68 -20.25 -8.94 0.30
CA GLY A 68 -20.49 -8.50 -1.08
C GLY A 68 -19.24 -8.04 -1.84
N GLY A 69 -18.05 -8.18 -1.26
CA GLY A 69 -16.79 -7.85 -1.90
C GLY A 69 -16.26 -8.96 -2.82
N SER A 70 -15.27 -8.63 -3.60
CA SER A 70 -14.55 -9.58 -4.46
C SER A 70 -13.04 -9.32 -4.42
N CYS A 71 -12.27 -10.35 -4.73
CA CYS A 71 -10.83 -10.22 -4.98
C CYS A 71 -10.47 -11.11 -6.17
N ARG A 72 -9.70 -10.54 -7.10
CA ARG A 72 -9.27 -11.23 -8.32
C ARG A 72 -7.76 -11.23 -8.45
N GLN A 73 -7.24 -12.21 -9.17
CA GLN A 73 -5.87 -12.19 -9.61
C GLN A 73 -5.68 -11.13 -10.68
N GLY A 74 -4.65 -10.28 -10.54
CA GLY A 74 -4.33 -9.22 -11.49
C GLY A 74 -3.06 -8.48 -11.13
N ASP A 75 -2.59 -7.68 -12.06
CA ASP A 75 -1.42 -6.81 -11.88
C ASP A 75 -1.86 -5.42 -11.39
N ALA A 76 -1.24 -4.92 -10.33
CA ALA A 76 -1.52 -3.58 -9.82
C ALA A 76 -1.19 -2.45 -10.81
N ALA A 77 -0.28 -2.68 -11.76
CA ALA A 77 0.03 -1.75 -12.85
C ALA A 77 -0.96 -1.85 -14.03
N LYS A 78 -1.81 -2.87 -14.05
CA LYS A 78 -2.83 -3.11 -15.07
C LYS A 78 -3.99 -3.90 -14.47
N THR A 79 -4.78 -3.26 -13.65
CA THR A 79 -5.83 -3.92 -12.85
C THR A 79 -6.96 -4.51 -13.70
N GLY A 80 -7.17 -4.01 -14.92
CA GLY A 80 -8.31 -4.36 -15.76
C GLY A 80 -9.65 -3.87 -15.21
N LEU A 81 -9.61 -2.91 -14.27
CA LEU A 81 -10.79 -2.18 -13.81
C LEU A 81 -11.11 -1.02 -14.77
N ASP A 82 -12.36 -0.57 -14.76
CA ASP A 82 -12.79 0.55 -15.58
C ASP A 82 -12.16 1.88 -15.10
N ASP A 83 -12.09 2.88 -15.99
CA ASP A 83 -11.68 4.23 -15.63
C ASP A 83 -12.65 4.83 -14.62
N ALA A 84 -12.15 5.61 -13.69
CA ALA A 84 -12.94 6.34 -12.69
C ALA A 84 -14.00 5.46 -11.99
N CYS A 85 -13.65 4.21 -11.65
CA CYS A 85 -14.57 3.27 -11.01
C CYS A 85 -14.47 3.26 -9.48
N SER A 86 -13.49 3.95 -8.88
CA SER A 86 -13.19 3.88 -7.44
C SER A 86 -13.15 5.25 -6.79
N ASP A 87 -13.70 5.36 -5.58
CA ASP A 87 -13.61 6.55 -4.73
C ASP A 87 -12.35 6.54 -3.86
N ALA A 88 -11.84 5.35 -3.55
CA ALA A 88 -10.61 5.18 -2.77
C ALA A 88 -9.82 3.97 -3.25
N VAL A 89 -8.50 4.14 -3.36
CA VAL A 89 -7.55 3.05 -3.60
C VAL A 89 -6.62 2.94 -2.40
N ILE A 90 -6.42 1.73 -1.90
CA ILE A 90 -5.57 1.44 -0.75
C ILE A 90 -4.42 0.53 -1.17
N GLY A 91 -3.19 0.90 -0.81
CA GLY A 91 -2.00 0.07 -0.99
C GLY A 91 -1.17 0.01 0.29
N GLU A 92 -0.88 -1.18 0.79
CA GLU A 92 -0.10 -1.35 2.02
C GLU A 92 1.09 -2.27 1.80
N ALA A 93 2.31 -1.73 2.02
CA ALA A 93 3.58 -2.45 1.93
C ALA A 93 3.78 -3.18 0.59
N MET A 94 3.36 -2.57 -0.52
CA MET A 94 3.44 -3.18 -1.85
C MET A 94 4.32 -2.40 -2.83
N LEU A 95 4.29 -1.06 -2.80
CA LEU A 95 5.10 -0.22 -3.68
C LEU A 95 6.60 -0.33 -3.33
N THR A 96 6.95 -0.46 -2.06
CA THR A 96 8.35 -0.63 -1.62
C THR A 96 9.04 -1.80 -2.33
N MET A 97 8.31 -2.83 -2.71
CA MET A 97 8.83 -4.03 -3.39
C MET A 97 9.04 -3.82 -4.89
N GLN A 98 8.51 -2.74 -5.46
CA GLN A 98 8.54 -2.47 -6.89
C GLN A 98 9.81 -1.73 -7.32
N SER A 99 10.18 -1.91 -8.60
CA SER A 99 11.19 -1.07 -9.23
C SER A 99 10.69 0.38 -9.35
N PRO A 100 11.56 1.37 -9.57
CA PRO A 100 11.12 2.75 -9.82
C PRO A 100 10.07 2.85 -10.94
N ARG A 101 10.28 2.14 -12.04
CA ARG A 101 9.33 2.07 -13.16
C ARG A 101 8.00 1.42 -12.73
N GLY A 102 8.05 0.30 -12.00
CA GLY A 102 6.84 -0.39 -11.53
C GLY A 102 6.02 0.47 -10.56
N LYS A 103 6.68 1.25 -9.69
CA LYS A 103 5.99 2.23 -8.84
C LYS A 103 5.22 3.26 -9.66
N ALA A 104 5.87 3.85 -10.68
CA ALA A 104 5.25 4.84 -11.55
C ALA A 104 4.07 4.25 -12.34
N GLU A 105 4.23 3.03 -12.90
CA GLU A 105 3.16 2.34 -13.62
C GLU A 105 1.95 2.05 -12.72
N ILE A 106 2.18 1.64 -11.47
CA ILE A 106 1.10 1.40 -10.51
C ILE A 106 0.39 2.70 -10.14
N VAL A 107 1.14 3.79 -9.86
CA VAL A 107 0.53 5.08 -9.52
C VAL A 107 -0.27 5.64 -10.69
N ALA A 108 0.21 5.49 -11.94
CA ALA A 108 -0.54 5.86 -13.13
C ALA A 108 -1.86 5.07 -13.27
N GLU A 109 -1.83 3.77 -13.01
CA GLU A 109 -3.03 2.93 -13.00
C GLU A 109 -4.01 3.35 -11.89
N VAL A 110 -3.50 3.66 -10.70
CA VAL A 110 -4.33 4.17 -9.60
C VAL A 110 -5.04 5.46 -10.01
N VAL A 111 -4.32 6.41 -10.61
CA VAL A 111 -4.92 7.67 -11.11
C VAL A 111 -6.00 7.40 -12.15
N ARG A 112 -5.82 6.43 -13.05
CA ARG A 112 -6.80 6.05 -14.06
C ARG A 112 -8.10 5.51 -13.45
N ILE A 113 -8.01 4.64 -12.44
CA ILE A 113 -9.19 4.02 -11.81
C ILE A 113 -9.86 4.90 -10.75
N LEU A 114 -9.18 5.92 -10.23
CA LEU A 114 -9.77 6.88 -9.29
C LEU A 114 -10.72 7.83 -9.99
N ARG A 115 -11.87 8.09 -9.37
CA ARG A 115 -12.74 9.21 -9.73
C ARG A 115 -12.06 10.54 -9.41
N PRO A 116 -12.41 11.62 -10.10
CA PRO A 116 -12.01 12.97 -9.69
C PRO A 116 -12.38 13.22 -8.21
N GLY A 117 -11.39 13.70 -7.43
CA GLY A 117 -11.55 13.86 -5.99
C GLY A 117 -11.44 12.56 -5.16
N GLY A 118 -11.12 11.44 -5.81
CA GLY A 118 -10.85 10.17 -5.13
C GLY A 118 -9.54 10.20 -4.35
N ILE A 119 -9.37 9.26 -3.42
CA ILE A 119 -8.24 9.21 -2.48
C ILE A 119 -7.37 7.99 -2.79
N TYR A 120 -6.06 8.20 -2.92
CA TYR A 120 -5.08 7.14 -2.85
C TYR A 120 -4.38 7.17 -1.48
N ALA A 121 -4.49 6.10 -0.72
CA ALA A 121 -3.81 5.96 0.56
C ALA A 121 -2.77 4.84 0.52
N ILE A 122 -1.53 5.17 0.86
CA ILE A 122 -0.42 4.22 0.89
C ILE A 122 0.18 4.15 2.28
N HIS A 123 0.63 2.97 2.66
CA HIS A 123 1.40 2.71 3.86
C HIS A 123 2.66 1.94 3.49
N GLU A 124 3.78 2.63 3.39
CA GLU A 124 5.02 2.13 2.80
C GLU A 124 6.22 2.31 3.73
N LEU A 125 7.32 1.64 3.43
CA LEU A 125 8.58 1.85 4.14
C LEU A 125 9.18 3.20 3.76
N GLY A 126 9.49 4.00 4.78
CA GLY A 126 10.18 5.27 4.64
C GLY A 126 11.64 5.22 5.04
N LEU A 127 12.49 5.98 4.38
CA LEU A 127 13.83 6.37 4.81
C LEU A 127 13.76 7.76 5.46
N ALA A 128 14.58 7.99 6.46
CA ALA A 128 14.72 9.29 7.11
C ALA A 128 16.19 9.51 7.50
N PRO A 129 16.67 10.76 7.47
CA PRO A 129 15.97 11.97 7.00
C PRO A 129 15.84 12.05 5.47
N ASP A 130 15.14 13.07 4.95
CA ASP A 130 14.94 13.24 3.49
C ASP A 130 16.25 13.51 2.73
N ASP A 131 17.23 14.11 3.39
CA ASP A 131 18.59 14.38 2.89
C ASP A 131 19.60 13.27 3.21
N ILE A 132 19.12 12.06 3.50
CA ILE A 132 19.98 10.90 3.76
C ILE A 132 20.97 10.69 2.61
N ASP A 133 22.24 10.46 2.96
CA ASP A 133 23.28 10.15 1.98
C ASP A 133 22.86 8.94 1.12
N PRO A 134 22.92 9.03 -0.22
CA PRO A 134 22.51 7.97 -1.13
C PRO A 134 23.19 6.62 -0.89
N GLU A 135 24.48 6.62 -0.48
CA GLU A 135 25.21 5.39 -0.19
C GLU A 135 24.66 4.74 1.09
N ILE A 136 24.40 5.53 2.13
CA ILE A 136 23.80 5.06 3.38
C ILE A 136 22.38 4.53 3.10
N GLY A 137 21.57 5.24 2.32
CA GLY A 137 20.24 4.80 1.91
C GLY A 137 20.27 3.46 1.15
N SER A 138 21.25 3.28 0.26
CA SER A 138 21.47 2.02 -0.46
C SER A 138 21.86 0.87 0.48
N GLU A 139 22.75 1.13 1.44
CA GLU A 139 23.17 0.15 2.45
C GLU A 139 22.00 -0.30 3.33
N ILE A 140 21.18 0.64 3.80
CA ILE A 140 19.97 0.34 4.58
C ILE A 140 19.02 -0.52 3.75
N SER A 141 18.78 -0.16 2.48
CA SER A 141 17.90 -0.91 1.58
C SER A 141 18.39 -2.35 1.37
N LYS A 142 19.70 -2.54 1.16
CA LYS A 142 20.32 -3.87 1.04
C LYS A 142 20.20 -4.68 2.34
N ALA A 143 20.45 -4.05 3.49
CA ALA A 143 20.34 -4.71 4.79
C ALA A 143 18.88 -5.12 5.07
N LEU A 144 17.93 -4.25 4.75
CA LEU A 144 16.50 -4.52 4.88
C LEU A 144 16.09 -5.68 3.98
N ALA A 145 16.45 -5.65 2.69
CA ALA A 145 16.13 -6.71 1.73
C ALA A 145 16.65 -8.09 2.20
N ARG A 146 17.86 -8.12 2.78
CA ARG A 146 18.41 -9.35 3.37
C ARG A 146 17.62 -9.82 4.59
N SER A 147 17.13 -8.90 5.42
CA SER A 147 16.40 -9.24 6.66
C SER A 147 15.00 -9.75 6.40
N ILE A 148 14.33 -9.23 5.37
CA ILE A 148 12.94 -9.58 5.05
C ILE A 148 12.80 -10.56 3.88
N HIS A 149 13.93 -10.93 3.26
CA HIS A 149 14.00 -11.84 2.10
C HIS A 149 13.18 -11.40 0.88
N VAL A 150 13.01 -10.10 0.69
CA VAL A 150 12.38 -9.49 -0.48
C VAL A 150 13.14 -8.24 -0.91
N ASN A 151 13.06 -7.92 -2.20
CA ASN A 151 13.63 -6.68 -2.71
C ASN A 151 12.87 -5.49 -2.13
N ALA A 152 13.45 -4.83 -1.15
CA ALA A 152 12.89 -3.61 -0.59
C ALA A 152 13.62 -2.38 -1.16
N ARG A 153 12.85 -1.45 -1.68
CA ARG A 153 13.30 -0.15 -2.20
C ARG A 153 12.52 0.97 -1.51
N PRO A 154 12.77 1.17 -0.19
CA PRO A 154 12.16 2.25 0.54
C PRO A 154 12.61 3.59 -0.05
N MET A 155 11.79 4.61 0.10
CA MET A 155 12.05 5.96 -0.36
C MET A 155 11.88 6.93 0.80
N THR A 156 12.49 8.11 0.71
CA THR A 156 12.25 9.16 1.69
C THR A 156 10.83 9.71 1.54
N LEU A 157 10.34 10.46 2.53
CA LEU A 157 9.02 11.08 2.45
C LEU A 157 8.93 12.04 1.25
N ALA A 158 10.01 12.81 1.02
CA ALA A 158 10.09 13.69 -0.15
C ALA A 158 9.96 12.92 -1.47
N GLN A 159 10.68 11.79 -1.60
CA GLN A 159 10.62 10.95 -2.81
C GLN A 159 9.25 10.28 -3.01
N TRP A 160 8.59 9.82 -1.92
CA TRP A 160 7.21 9.31 -2.00
C TRP A 160 6.24 10.40 -2.44
N SER A 161 6.40 11.62 -1.91
CA SER A 161 5.56 12.76 -2.27
C SER A 161 5.76 13.17 -3.73
N GLU A 162 7.01 13.24 -4.20
CA GLU A 162 7.36 13.53 -5.60
C GLU A 162 6.72 12.51 -6.55
N LEU A 163 6.87 11.20 -6.27
CA LEU A 163 6.23 10.15 -7.09
C LEU A 163 4.71 10.38 -7.25
N LEU A 164 4.02 10.74 -6.18
CA LEU A 164 2.58 10.95 -6.21
C LEU A 164 2.21 12.24 -6.95
N THR A 165 2.93 13.34 -6.69
CA THR A 165 2.66 14.64 -7.33
C THR A 165 2.99 14.66 -8.82
N ASP A 166 4.02 13.94 -9.25
CA ASP A 166 4.37 13.78 -10.66
C ASP A 166 3.25 13.10 -11.48
N HIS A 167 2.36 12.35 -10.80
CA HIS A 167 1.18 11.73 -11.40
C HIS A 167 -0.11 12.53 -11.16
N GLY A 168 -0.01 13.79 -10.72
CA GLY A 168 -1.16 14.68 -10.55
C GLY A 168 -1.95 14.51 -9.25
N LEU A 169 -1.43 13.74 -8.29
CA LEU A 169 -2.01 13.61 -6.96
C LEU A 169 -1.53 14.74 -6.05
N VAL A 170 -2.35 15.14 -5.10
CA VAL A 170 -1.99 16.10 -4.05
C VAL A 170 -1.81 15.37 -2.74
N VAL A 171 -0.65 15.53 -2.10
CA VAL A 171 -0.41 14.91 -0.79
C VAL A 171 -1.09 15.75 0.29
N GLU A 172 -2.19 15.27 0.83
CA GLU A 172 -2.98 15.98 1.85
C GLU A 172 -2.55 15.64 3.28
N TRP A 173 -2.01 14.44 3.50
CA TRP A 173 -1.66 13.99 4.83
C TRP A 173 -0.51 12.99 4.81
N THR A 174 0.37 13.11 5.79
CA THR A 174 1.46 12.17 6.04
C THR A 174 1.57 11.86 7.53
N SER A 175 2.02 10.66 7.84
CA SER A 175 2.36 10.24 9.19
C SER A 175 3.49 9.23 9.13
N THR A 176 4.35 9.23 10.13
CA THR A 176 5.47 8.31 10.23
C THR A 176 5.44 7.59 11.58
N ALA A 177 5.89 6.34 11.59
CA ALA A 177 6.11 5.58 12.80
C ALA A 177 7.45 4.86 12.74
N PRO A 178 8.20 4.78 13.84
CA PRO A 178 9.44 4.03 13.88
C PRO A 178 9.20 2.56 13.53
N MET A 179 10.04 2.01 12.66
CA MET A 179 9.99 0.59 12.34
C MET A 179 10.76 -0.21 13.39
N ALA A 180 10.06 -0.92 14.24
CA ALA A 180 10.64 -1.75 15.32
C ALA A 180 11.27 -3.06 14.82
N LEU A 181 11.74 -3.15 13.58
CA LEU A 181 12.35 -4.36 13.00
C LEU A 181 13.72 -4.72 13.61
N LEU A 182 14.38 -3.79 14.26
CA LEU A 182 15.74 -3.97 14.82
C LEU A 182 15.76 -4.15 16.34
N LYS A 183 14.74 -4.75 16.94
CA LYS A 183 14.97 -5.47 18.19
C LYS A 183 15.58 -6.83 17.86
N LEU A 184 16.71 -6.82 17.16
CA LEU A 184 17.64 -7.95 17.13
C LEU A 184 18.14 -8.12 18.55
N GLY A 185 17.82 -9.27 19.14
CA GLY A 185 18.23 -9.62 20.48
C GLY A 185 19.72 -9.37 20.68
N ARG A 186 20.04 -8.49 21.60
CA ARG A 186 21.22 -8.66 22.43
C ARG A 186 20.92 -9.83 23.34
N ASN A 187 21.23 -11.03 22.88
CA ASN A 187 21.57 -12.13 23.76
C ASN A 187 23.10 -12.15 23.81
N ILE A 188 23.63 -11.57 24.86
CA ILE A 188 24.94 -11.89 25.42
C ILE A 188 24.73 -13.00 26.44
#